data_1c42732e10a247d36360a4b9fb5b9fcf
#
_entry.id   1c42732e10a247d36360a4b9fb5b9fcf
#
_cell.length_a   1.000
_cell.length_b   1.000
_cell.length_c   1.000
_cell.angle_alpha   90.00
_cell.angle_beta   90.00
_cell.angle_gamma   90.00
#
_symmetry.space_group_name_H-M   'P 1'
#
loop_
_entity.id
_entity.type
_entity.pdbx_description
1 polymer ?
#
loop_
_entity_poly.entity_id
_entity_poly.type
_entity_poly.pdbx_seq_one_letter_code
_entity_poly.pdbx_strand_id
1 'polypeptide(L)'
;MRCPSIQRVIPHGILGDVVRESCGDGPGGGAVGEPVEIGTEHAWVDQRTIYDAMRGRCPVAREGGSWVILGHAEVVSAATDPDTFSSRVTDRRAPPNSLDGAEHRAYRELVDHYFTEERVAREEPRCRRHAVAIVDGLPHGVTVKTIASIGVPYAVRSQSSWLGWSPDLETELVEWMAANRAATRSGDRARTAEVAERFDQMIRGLIEARRATPTSDVTSELMGETVHRRPLTDEELVSILRNWTAGDLGSLATSVGVIVHFLASRPVVQREVRALVEAGDHAGLEAAAEEILRIDDPFVSNRRVATRDVELAGETIPEGGRLLLNWTAANRDPLVFGDPDAYHPRANRPANLVFGIGPHVCPGRSLTLMELRVVLEELLGRTRWIEPASDRPAVREKPPVGGWARVPVVLH
;
A
#
# COMPACT_ATOMS: atom_id res chain seq x y z
N MET A 1 22.18 -15.69 27.90
CA MET A 1 21.03 -15.71 28.83
C MET A 1 19.83 -16.24 28.07
N ARG A 2 19.26 -17.36 28.50
CA ARG A 2 18.15 -18.02 27.81
C ARG A 2 16.85 -17.29 28.13
N CYS A 3 16.06 -16.95 27.11
CA CYS A 3 14.77 -16.31 27.23
C CYS A 3 13.72 -17.32 27.75
N PRO A 4 12.83 -16.97 28.67
CA PRO A 4 11.80 -17.88 29.17
C PRO A 4 10.63 -17.98 28.22
N SER A 5 10.12 -19.18 28.01
CA SER A 5 8.98 -19.57 27.21
C SER A 5 7.66 -19.02 27.76
N ILE A 6 6.90 -18.29 26.91
CA ILE A 6 5.49 -18.00 27.18
C ILE A 6 4.65 -18.96 26.32
N GLN A 7 4.11 -19.99 26.97
CA GLN A 7 3.07 -20.84 26.41
C GLN A 7 1.73 -20.07 26.47
N ARG A 8 1.17 -19.70 25.33
CA ARG A 8 -0.27 -19.48 25.16
C ARG A 8 -0.79 -20.39 24.07
N VAL A 9 -1.82 -21.14 24.42
CA VAL A 9 -2.47 -22.20 23.67
C VAL A 9 -3.09 -21.65 22.38
N ILE A 10 -2.54 -22.11 21.24
CA ILE A 10 -3.19 -22.04 19.93
C ILE A 10 -3.66 -23.46 19.61
N PRO A 11 -4.86 -23.68 19.08
CA PRO A 11 -5.35 -25.01 18.76
C PRO A 11 -4.42 -25.71 17.75
N HIS A 12 -3.91 -26.87 18.11
CA HIS A 12 -3.13 -27.73 17.25
C HIS A 12 -4.02 -28.22 16.08
N GLY A 13 -3.73 -27.78 14.86
CA GLY A 13 -4.38 -28.34 13.67
C GLY A 13 -4.15 -27.61 12.35
N ILE A 14 -3.84 -26.31 12.38
CA ILE A 14 -3.79 -25.52 11.14
C ILE A 14 -2.39 -24.92 10.86
N LEU A 15 -1.53 -24.80 11.86
CA LEU A 15 -0.19 -24.20 11.76
C LEU A 15 0.96 -25.23 11.74
N GLY A 16 0.66 -26.52 11.89
CA GLY A 16 1.68 -27.56 12.06
C GLY A 16 2.57 -27.78 10.84
N ASP A 17 2.05 -27.61 9.66
CA ASP A 17 2.73 -28.00 8.41
C ASP A 17 3.35 -26.81 7.64
N VAL A 18 2.81 -25.61 7.77
CA VAL A 18 3.31 -24.42 7.05
C VAL A 18 4.61 -23.88 7.65
N VAL A 19 4.93 -24.22 8.89
CA VAL A 19 5.95 -23.54 9.68
C VAL A 19 7.15 -24.44 10.04
N ARG A 20 7.16 -25.71 9.61
CA ARG A 20 8.26 -26.64 9.95
C ARG A 20 9.54 -26.49 9.12
N GLU A 21 9.51 -25.76 8.00
CA GLU A 21 10.60 -25.77 7.02
C GLU A 21 11.48 -24.51 6.93
N SER A 22 11.24 -23.47 7.74
CA SER A 22 11.92 -22.19 7.52
C SER A 22 13.06 -21.84 8.51
N CYS A 23 13.30 -22.61 9.56
CA CYS A 23 14.49 -22.43 10.40
C CYS A 23 15.27 -23.73 10.44
N GLY A 24 16.39 -23.79 9.73
CA GLY A 24 17.21 -24.98 9.57
C GLY A 24 17.83 -25.45 10.89
N ASP A 25 17.50 -26.69 11.26
CA ASP A 25 18.34 -27.51 12.11
C ASP A 25 19.31 -28.30 11.23
N GLY A 26 20.59 -27.93 11.26
CA GLY A 26 21.76 -28.77 10.96
C GLY A 26 21.94 -29.43 9.56
N PRO A 27 23.13 -29.92 9.22
CA PRO A 27 23.50 -30.29 7.87
C PRO A 27 22.92 -31.65 7.47
N GLY A 28 21.94 -31.66 6.56
CA GLY A 28 21.41 -32.88 5.96
C GLY A 28 20.55 -32.53 4.76
N GLY A 29 21.07 -32.77 3.55
CA GLY A 29 20.38 -32.53 2.29
C GLY A 29 19.03 -33.27 2.22
N GLY A 30 17.97 -32.51 2.02
CA GLY A 30 16.61 -33.00 1.86
C GLY A 30 15.83 -32.10 0.91
N ALA A 31 15.10 -32.70 0.01
CA ALA A 31 14.38 -32.18 -1.12
C ALA A 31 13.67 -30.86 -0.90
N VAL A 32 13.70 -29.99 -1.93
CA VAL A 32 12.93 -28.76 -2.07
C VAL A 32 11.45 -29.12 -1.94
N GLY A 33 10.82 -28.73 -0.82
CA GLY A 33 9.40 -28.87 -0.59
C GLY A 33 8.60 -28.05 -1.60
N GLU A 34 7.51 -28.59 -2.11
CA GLU A 34 6.57 -27.90 -3.00
C GLU A 34 5.99 -26.65 -2.30
N PRO A 35 5.70 -25.60 -3.05
CA PRO A 35 5.09 -24.37 -2.48
C PRO A 35 3.76 -24.73 -1.82
N VAL A 36 3.60 -24.32 -0.57
CA VAL A 36 2.35 -24.51 0.18
C VAL A 36 1.24 -23.73 -0.52
N GLU A 37 0.41 -24.42 -1.29
CA GLU A 37 -0.87 -23.89 -1.76
C GLU A 37 -1.77 -23.66 -0.54
N ILE A 38 -2.07 -22.39 -0.26
CA ILE A 38 -3.12 -22.03 0.69
C ILE A 38 -4.44 -22.50 0.08
N GLY A 39 -4.94 -23.62 0.57
CA GLY A 39 -6.09 -24.31 0.03
C GLY A 39 -7.32 -23.40 -0.10
N THR A 40 -8.05 -23.55 -1.22
CA THR A 40 -9.14 -22.69 -1.66
C THR A 40 -10.44 -22.84 -0.86
N GLU A 41 -10.50 -23.65 0.20
CA GLU A 41 -11.73 -24.01 0.92
C GLU A 41 -11.79 -23.63 2.40
N HIS A 42 -10.77 -22.98 2.97
CA HIS A 42 -10.79 -22.59 4.39
C HIS A 42 -11.13 -21.12 4.53
N ALA A 43 -11.94 -20.81 5.53
CA ALA A 43 -12.20 -19.43 5.98
C ALA A 43 -10.85 -18.68 6.02
N TRP A 44 -10.77 -17.61 5.24
CA TRP A 44 -9.54 -16.89 4.91
C TRP A 44 -8.76 -16.56 6.18
N VAL A 45 -7.60 -17.20 6.36
CA VAL A 45 -6.69 -16.85 7.43
C VAL A 45 -6.22 -15.43 7.16
N ASP A 46 -6.38 -14.56 8.14
CA ASP A 46 -5.86 -13.20 8.06
C ASP A 46 -4.33 -13.26 7.89
N GLN A 47 -3.82 -12.80 6.74
CA GLN A 47 -2.39 -12.86 6.42
C GLN A 47 -1.52 -12.18 7.47
N ARG A 48 -2.05 -11.20 8.24
CA ARG A 48 -1.36 -10.56 9.36
C ARG A 48 -0.98 -11.59 10.44
N THR A 49 -1.87 -12.50 10.76
CA THR A 49 -1.61 -13.59 11.72
C THR A 49 -0.47 -14.49 11.24
N ILE A 50 -0.39 -14.76 9.93
CA ILE A 50 0.69 -15.53 9.34
C ILE A 50 2.01 -14.78 9.50
N TYR A 51 2.06 -13.50 9.14
CA TYR A 51 3.26 -12.68 9.27
C TYR A 51 3.70 -12.51 10.72
N ASP A 52 2.77 -12.31 11.65
CA ASP A 52 3.07 -12.24 13.10
C ASP A 52 3.67 -13.54 13.63
N ALA A 53 3.14 -14.69 13.21
CA ALA A 53 3.66 -15.99 13.58
C ALA A 53 5.06 -16.27 12.98
N MET A 54 5.28 -15.89 11.72
CA MET A 54 6.58 -16.02 11.05
C MET A 54 7.63 -15.13 11.72
N ARG A 55 7.32 -13.84 11.94
CA ARG A 55 8.22 -12.89 12.60
C ARG A 55 8.58 -13.35 14.01
N GLY A 56 7.63 -13.88 14.78
CA GLY A 56 7.87 -14.40 16.13
C GLY A 56 8.86 -15.57 16.19
N ARG A 57 9.16 -16.21 15.05
CA ARG A 57 10.17 -17.28 14.93
C ARG A 57 11.49 -16.76 14.38
N CYS A 58 11.42 -15.99 13.32
CA CYS A 58 12.57 -15.44 12.63
C CYS A 58 12.22 -14.10 11.98
N PRO A 59 12.97 -13.01 12.22
CA PRO A 59 12.73 -11.73 11.57
C PRO A 59 13.06 -11.73 10.07
N VAL A 60 13.80 -12.75 9.59
CA VAL A 60 14.12 -12.99 8.18
C VAL A 60 13.77 -14.42 7.84
N ALA A 61 12.86 -14.65 6.91
CA ALA A 61 12.38 -15.97 6.51
C ALA A 61 12.60 -16.19 5.00
N ARG A 62 12.41 -17.43 4.52
CA ARG A 62 12.45 -17.77 3.09
C ARG A 62 11.08 -18.21 2.60
N GLU A 63 10.67 -17.69 1.43
CA GLU A 63 9.44 -18.07 0.78
C GLU A 63 9.60 -18.01 -0.75
N GLY A 64 9.27 -19.08 -1.46
CA GLY A 64 9.27 -19.10 -2.93
C GLY A 64 10.59 -18.68 -3.59
N GLY A 65 11.73 -18.97 -2.96
CA GLY A 65 13.06 -18.58 -3.46
C GLY A 65 13.46 -17.13 -3.16
N SER A 66 12.64 -16.38 -2.43
CA SER A 66 12.92 -15.03 -1.95
C SER A 66 13.14 -15.02 -0.43
N TRP A 67 13.86 -14.02 0.05
CA TRP A 67 13.96 -13.69 1.47
C TRP A 67 12.84 -12.75 1.86
N VAL A 68 12.09 -13.05 2.91
CA VAL A 68 11.02 -12.20 3.43
C VAL A 68 11.52 -11.56 4.72
N ILE A 69 11.65 -10.25 4.70
CA ILE A 69 12.11 -9.46 5.85
C ILE A 69 10.88 -9.01 6.63
N LEU A 70 10.76 -9.45 7.87
CA LEU A 70 9.55 -9.33 8.69
C LEU A 70 9.74 -8.43 9.91
N GLY A 71 10.96 -8.39 10.49
CA GLY A 71 11.27 -7.57 11.66
C GLY A 71 11.39 -6.10 11.29
N HIS A 72 10.93 -5.22 12.18
CA HIS A 72 10.93 -3.77 11.94
C HIS A 72 12.35 -3.23 11.72
N ALA A 73 13.30 -3.61 12.57
CA ALA A 73 14.69 -3.14 12.48
C ALA A 73 15.36 -3.61 11.17
N GLU A 74 15.11 -4.85 10.76
CA GLU A 74 15.66 -5.44 9.53
C GLU A 74 15.06 -4.79 8.29
N VAL A 75 13.74 -4.50 8.30
CA VAL A 75 13.07 -3.78 7.21
C VAL A 75 13.62 -2.36 7.10
N VAL A 76 13.77 -1.63 8.21
CA VAL A 76 14.37 -0.29 8.22
C VAL A 76 15.80 -0.34 7.70
N SER A 77 16.63 -1.27 8.18
CA SER A 77 18.01 -1.44 7.72
C SER A 77 18.07 -1.66 6.21
N ALA A 78 17.28 -2.59 5.68
CA ALA A 78 17.28 -2.89 4.25
C ALA A 78 16.67 -1.76 3.40
N ALA A 79 15.70 -1.02 3.91
CA ALA A 79 15.09 0.10 3.19
C ALA A 79 15.97 1.34 3.12
N THR A 80 16.89 1.52 4.08
CA THR A 80 17.76 2.69 4.20
C THR A 80 19.17 2.49 3.62
N ASP A 81 19.50 1.26 3.21
CA ASP A 81 20.80 0.92 2.58
C ASP A 81 20.60 0.45 1.12
N PRO A 82 20.38 1.37 0.17
CA PRO A 82 20.21 1.03 -1.24
C PRO A 82 21.50 0.52 -1.91
N ASP A 83 22.66 0.77 -1.32
CA ASP A 83 23.93 0.27 -1.84
C ASP A 83 24.07 -1.24 -1.65
N THR A 84 23.49 -1.79 -0.58
CA THR A 84 23.43 -3.22 -0.31
C THR A 84 22.12 -3.85 -0.81
N PHE A 85 20.99 -3.14 -0.72
CA PHE A 85 19.65 -3.66 -1.05
C PHE A 85 19.01 -2.83 -2.17
N SER A 86 19.41 -3.12 -3.40
CA SER A 86 19.03 -2.36 -4.59
C SER A 86 17.55 -2.50 -4.93
N SER A 87 16.96 -1.41 -5.39
CA SER A 87 15.60 -1.37 -5.97
C SER A 87 15.53 -1.86 -7.41
N ARG A 88 16.66 -2.13 -8.05
CA ARG A 88 16.76 -2.66 -9.42
C ARG A 88 16.47 -4.17 -9.44
N VAL A 89 15.20 -4.53 -9.24
CA VAL A 89 14.74 -5.93 -9.18
C VAL A 89 14.54 -6.57 -10.57
N THR A 90 14.60 -5.79 -11.64
CA THR A 90 14.49 -6.22 -13.05
C THR A 90 15.36 -5.34 -13.94
N ASP A 91 15.63 -5.80 -15.17
CA ASP A 91 16.39 -5.03 -16.17
C ASP A 91 15.61 -3.83 -16.74
N ARG A 92 14.29 -3.81 -16.55
CA ARG A 92 13.46 -2.69 -17.00
C ARG A 92 13.75 -1.47 -16.13
N ARG A 93 14.24 -0.41 -16.78
CA ARG A 93 14.42 0.88 -16.14
C ARG A 93 13.06 1.56 -15.94
N ALA A 94 12.71 1.85 -14.71
CA ALA A 94 11.45 2.48 -14.32
C ALA A 94 11.71 3.58 -13.24
N PRO A 95 12.16 4.78 -13.64
CA PRO A 95 12.43 5.87 -12.71
C PRO A 95 11.15 6.37 -12.04
N PRO A 96 11.23 6.84 -10.77
CA PRO A 96 12.41 6.73 -9.89
C PRO A 96 12.56 5.34 -9.25
N ASN A 97 11.53 4.48 -9.25
CA ASN A 97 11.35 3.33 -8.36
C ASN A 97 12.37 2.19 -8.57
N SER A 98 12.95 2.06 -9.77
CA SER A 98 13.96 1.03 -10.07
C SER A 98 15.40 1.58 -10.04
N LEU A 99 15.60 2.79 -9.54
CA LEU A 99 16.90 3.45 -9.50
C LEU A 99 17.41 3.53 -8.06
N ASP A 100 18.74 3.65 -7.90
CA ASP A 100 19.38 3.83 -6.61
C ASP A 100 20.40 4.99 -6.68
N GLY A 101 20.93 5.40 -5.54
CA GLY A 101 22.04 6.34 -5.44
C GLY A 101 21.77 7.72 -6.05
N ALA A 102 22.76 8.27 -6.76
CA ALA A 102 22.70 9.61 -7.34
C ALA A 102 21.66 9.73 -8.46
N GLU A 103 21.46 8.66 -9.23
CA GLU A 103 20.46 8.65 -10.29
C GLU A 103 19.04 8.70 -9.73
N HIS A 104 18.74 7.90 -8.71
CA HIS A 104 17.47 7.97 -7.99
C HIS A 104 17.22 9.38 -7.44
N ARG A 105 18.21 9.99 -6.77
CA ARG A 105 18.08 11.35 -6.21
C ARG A 105 17.65 12.37 -7.25
N ALA A 106 18.25 12.35 -8.45
CA ALA A 106 17.91 13.31 -9.50
C ALA A 106 16.44 13.25 -9.93
N TYR A 107 15.87 12.03 -10.02
CA TYR A 107 14.44 11.88 -10.32
C TYR A 107 13.55 12.19 -9.10
N ARG A 108 14.02 11.91 -7.88
CA ARG A 108 13.26 12.24 -6.67
C ARG A 108 13.15 13.75 -6.46
N GLU A 109 14.22 14.50 -6.69
CA GLU A 109 14.17 15.96 -6.64
C GLU A 109 13.10 16.54 -7.57
N LEU A 110 12.99 15.99 -8.80
CA LEU A 110 11.95 16.35 -9.74
C LEU A 110 10.56 15.93 -9.23
N VAL A 111 10.39 14.67 -8.82
CA VAL A 111 9.11 14.09 -8.40
C VAL A 111 8.60 14.76 -7.12
N ASP A 112 9.44 14.96 -6.11
CA ASP A 112 9.06 15.49 -4.80
C ASP A 112 8.52 16.92 -4.90
N HIS A 113 8.94 17.69 -5.94
CA HIS A 113 8.40 19.01 -6.22
C HIS A 113 6.88 19.02 -6.42
N TYR A 114 6.30 17.95 -6.92
CA TYR A 114 4.86 17.83 -7.16
C TYR A 114 4.05 17.54 -5.89
N PHE A 115 4.70 17.16 -4.79
CA PHE A 115 4.06 16.76 -3.52
C PHE A 115 4.36 17.71 -2.36
N THR A 116 4.76 18.95 -2.66
CA THR A 116 4.96 19.97 -1.61
C THR A 116 3.64 20.30 -0.92
N GLU A 117 3.71 20.72 0.35
CA GLU A 117 2.52 21.09 1.14
C GLU A 117 1.63 22.12 0.41
N GLU A 118 2.25 23.10 -0.25
CA GLU A 118 1.53 24.12 -1.02
C GLU A 118 0.73 23.52 -2.18
N ARG A 119 1.33 22.58 -2.94
CA ARG A 119 0.66 21.91 -4.07
C ARG A 119 -0.47 21.01 -3.57
N VAL A 120 -0.22 20.25 -2.51
CA VAL A 120 -1.23 19.40 -1.89
C VAL A 120 -2.42 20.22 -1.38
N ALA A 121 -2.17 21.35 -0.72
CA ALA A 121 -3.23 22.24 -0.25
C ALA A 121 -4.10 22.81 -1.39
N ARG A 122 -3.53 23.03 -2.57
CA ARG A 122 -4.29 23.47 -3.76
C ARG A 122 -5.25 22.41 -4.29
N GLU A 123 -4.96 21.13 -4.07
CA GLU A 123 -5.80 20.01 -4.53
C GLU A 123 -6.95 19.70 -3.56
N GLU A 124 -6.84 20.04 -2.29
CA GLU A 124 -7.87 19.75 -1.29
C GLU A 124 -9.29 20.16 -1.70
N PRO A 125 -9.55 21.37 -2.25
CA PRO A 125 -10.89 21.74 -2.66
C PRO A 125 -11.47 20.87 -3.79
N ARG A 126 -10.62 20.29 -4.65
CA ARG A 126 -11.05 19.36 -5.71
C ARG A 126 -11.40 18.01 -5.13
N CYS A 127 -10.50 17.44 -4.30
CA CYS A 127 -10.73 16.18 -3.59
C CYS A 127 -12.02 16.25 -2.75
N ARG A 128 -12.25 17.37 -2.05
CA ARG A 128 -13.44 17.59 -1.23
C ARG A 128 -14.72 17.60 -2.08
N ARG A 129 -14.74 18.25 -3.24
CA ARG A 129 -15.90 18.19 -4.14
C ARG A 129 -16.21 16.76 -4.59
N HIS A 130 -15.19 15.95 -4.87
CA HIS A 130 -15.38 14.55 -5.23
C HIS A 130 -15.91 13.72 -4.05
N ALA A 131 -15.36 13.91 -2.85
CA ALA A 131 -15.84 13.24 -1.64
C ALA A 131 -17.30 13.59 -1.34
N VAL A 132 -17.66 14.88 -1.38
CA VAL A 132 -19.04 15.37 -1.18
C VAL A 132 -19.98 14.71 -2.18
N ALA A 133 -19.69 14.77 -3.48
CA ALA A 133 -20.55 14.21 -4.52
C ALA A 133 -20.74 12.70 -4.38
N ILE A 134 -19.72 11.97 -3.91
CA ILE A 134 -19.82 10.54 -3.68
C ILE A 134 -20.67 10.28 -2.44
N VAL A 135 -20.38 10.92 -1.32
CA VAL A 135 -21.04 10.65 -0.03
C VAL A 135 -22.52 11.05 -0.08
N ASP A 136 -22.85 12.19 -0.67
CA ASP A 136 -24.26 12.64 -0.83
C ASP A 136 -25.10 11.68 -1.71
N GLY A 137 -24.44 10.91 -2.59
CA GLY A 137 -25.10 9.88 -3.43
C GLY A 137 -25.27 8.52 -2.74
N LEU A 138 -24.73 8.32 -1.53
CA LEU A 138 -24.82 7.03 -0.84
C LEU A 138 -26.17 6.81 -0.19
N PRO A 139 -26.72 5.59 -0.28
CA PRO A 139 -27.97 5.27 0.41
C PRO A 139 -27.71 5.07 1.92
N HIS A 140 -28.69 5.46 2.74
CA HIS A 140 -28.69 5.23 4.18
C HIS A 140 -29.60 4.05 4.56
N GLY A 141 -29.28 3.37 5.67
CA GLY A 141 -30.05 2.24 6.21
C GLY A 141 -29.96 0.96 5.37
N VAL A 142 -29.14 0.92 4.35
CA VAL A 142 -28.89 -0.27 3.51
C VAL A 142 -27.42 -0.52 3.33
N THR A 143 -27.06 -1.75 2.90
CA THR A 143 -25.67 -2.15 2.71
C THR A 143 -24.99 -1.41 1.58
N VAL A 144 -23.90 -0.71 1.88
CA VAL A 144 -22.99 -0.02 0.96
C VAL A 144 -21.70 -0.84 0.82
N LYS A 145 -21.21 -0.99 -0.42
CA LYS A 145 -19.93 -1.64 -0.72
C LYS A 145 -18.80 -0.59 -0.69
N THR A 146 -18.22 -0.32 0.47
CA THR A 146 -17.30 0.81 0.71
C THR A 146 -16.24 0.98 -0.36
N ILE A 147 -15.47 -0.06 -0.68
CA ILE A 147 -14.38 0.04 -1.66
C ILE A 147 -14.91 0.42 -3.05
N ALA A 148 -15.99 -0.26 -3.50
CA ALA A 148 -16.54 -0.04 -4.84
C ALA A 148 -17.33 1.27 -4.96
N SER A 149 -18.06 1.66 -3.89
CA SER A 149 -18.96 2.83 -3.94
C SER A 149 -18.33 4.12 -3.44
N ILE A 150 -17.24 4.04 -2.65
CA ILE A 150 -16.54 5.21 -2.11
C ILE A 150 -15.08 5.20 -2.57
N GLY A 151 -14.29 4.20 -2.22
CA GLY A 151 -12.85 4.18 -2.41
C GLY A 151 -12.44 4.28 -3.88
N VAL A 152 -12.98 3.43 -4.75
CA VAL A 152 -12.64 3.41 -6.19
C VAL A 152 -13.02 4.72 -6.90
N PRO A 153 -14.28 5.20 -6.85
CA PRO A 153 -14.63 6.44 -7.52
C PRO A 153 -13.89 7.65 -6.94
N TYR A 154 -13.64 7.67 -5.63
CA TYR A 154 -12.87 8.75 -5.00
C TYR A 154 -11.43 8.78 -5.49
N ALA A 155 -10.73 7.64 -5.48
CA ALA A 155 -9.36 7.54 -5.95
C ALA A 155 -9.24 7.94 -7.44
N VAL A 156 -10.11 7.43 -8.30
CA VAL A 156 -10.07 7.74 -9.74
C VAL A 156 -10.33 9.22 -10.00
N ARG A 157 -11.33 9.81 -9.36
CA ARG A 157 -11.68 11.23 -9.58
C ARG A 157 -10.62 12.16 -9.02
N SER A 158 -10.11 11.91 -7.82
CA SER A 158 -9.05 12.72 -7.21
C SER A 158 -7.78 12.66 -8.03
N GLN A 159 -7.33 11.48 -8.40
CA GLN A 159 -6.11 11.29 -9.18
C GLN A 159 -6.21 11.88 -10.58
N SER A 160 -7.32 11.64 -11.29
CA SER A 160 -7.55 12.23 -12.62
C SER A 160 -7.59 13.76 -12.56
N SER A 161 -8.23 14.31 -11.54
CA SER A 161 -8.32 15.76 -11.31
C SER A 161 -6.93 16.37 -11.03
N TRP A 162 -6.09 15.69 -10.22
CA TRP A 162 -4.73 16.15 -9.94
C TRP A 162 -3.85 16.15 -11.19
N LEU A 163 -3.92 15.06 -12.00
CA LEU A 163 -3.13 14.93 -13.23
C LEU A 163 -3.67 15.75 -14.41
N GLY A 164 -4.89 16.31 -14.29
CA GLY A 164 -5.58 17.02 -15.38
C GLY A 164 -6.17 16.10 -16.44
N TRP A 165 -6.46 14.84 -16.09
CA TRP A 165 -7.06 13.88 -17.02
C TRP A 165 -8.56 14.08 -17.14
N SER A 166 -9.11 13.75 -18.34
CA SER A 166 -10.55 13.91 -18.58
C SER A 166 -11.38 13.00 -17.66
N PRO A 167 -12.49 13.51 -17.11
CA PRO A 167 -13.48 12.67 -16.41
C PRO A 167 -14.03 11.51 -17.26
N ASP A 168 -13.99 11.61 -18.58
CA ASP A 168 -14.42 10.55 -19.50
C ASP A 168 -13.61 9.25 -19.36
N LEU A 169 -12.39 9.35 -18.78
CA LEU A 169 -11.54 8.20 -18.51
C LEU A 169 -11.96 7.40 -17.24
N GLU A 170 -12.92 7.89 -16.44
CA GLU A 170 -13.32 7.27 -15.18
C GLU A 170 -13.66 5.77 -15.38
N THR A 171 -14.50 5.46 -16.38
CA THR A 171 -14.91 4.08 -16.66
C THR A 171 -13.71 3.19 -17.02
N GLU A 172 -12.84 3.67 -17.91
CA GLU A 172 -11.68 2.90 -18.36
C GLU A 172 -10.67 2.66 -17.22
N LEU A 173 -10.44 3.66 -16.36
CA LEU A 173 -9.59 3.53 -15.18
C LEU A 173 -10.15 2.55 -14.16
N VAL A 174 -11.46 2.57 -13.89
CA VAL A 174 -12.13 1.61 -13.01
C VAL A 174 -12.02 0.18 -13.55
N GLU A 175 -12.24 -0.01 -14.85
CA GLU A 175 -12.06 -1.31 -15.50
C GLU A 175 -10.62 -1.79 -15.43
N TRP A 176 -9.65 -0.89 -15.68
CA TRP A 176 -8.25 -1.21 -15.57
C TRP A 176 -7.87 -1.60 -14.12
N MET A 177 -8.34 -0.88 -13.11
CA MET A 177 -8.10 -1.22 -11.70
C MET A 177 -8.61 -2.64 -11.38
N ALA A 178 -9.80 -2.99 -11.86
CA ALA A 178 -10.38 -4.32 -11.67
C ALA A 178 -9.54 -5.40 -12.36
N ALA A 179 -9.10 -5.16 -13.59
CA ALA A 179 -8.23 -6.06 -14.36
C ALA A 179 -6.86 -6.25 -13.71
N ASN A 180 -6.24 -5.15 -13.25
CA ASN A 180 -4.95 -5.17 -12.56
C ASN A 180 -5.01 -5.97 -11.25
N ARG A 181 -6.07 -5.76 -10.47
CA ARG A 181 -6.29 -6.52 -9.23
C ARG A 181 -6.50 -8.01 -9.51
N ALA A 182 -7.27 -8.35 -10.54
CA ALA A 182 -7.47 -9.74 -10.95
C ALA A 182 -6.18 -10.40 -11.46
N ALA A 183 -5.37 -9.69 -12.24
CA ALA A 183 -4.06 -10.15 -12.72
C ALA A 183 -3.08 -10.40 -11.55
N THR A 184 -3.01 -9.47 -10.61
CA THR A 184 -2.16 -9.60 -9.41
C THR A 184 -2.55 -10.83 -8.57
N ARG A 185 -3.85 -11.06 -8.35
CA ARG A 185 -4.35 -12.24 -7.61
C ARG A 185 -4.08 -13.56 -8.30
N SER A 186 -4.01 -13.57 -9.62
CA SER A 186 -3.79 -14.80 -10.38
C SER A 186 -2.35 -15.32 -10.28
N GLY A 187 -1.39 -14.44 -9.93
CA GLY A 187 0.04 -14.76 -10.01
C GLY A 187 0.56 -14.93 -11.44
N ASP A 188 -0.30 -14.79 -12.46
CA ASP A 188 0.05 -14.94 -13.87
C ASP A 188 0.84 -13.73 -14.37
N ARG A 189 2.12 -13.95 -14.67
CA ARG A 189 3.03 -12.91 -15.14
C ARG A 189 2.65 -12.36 -16.52
N ALA A 190 2.16 -13.21 -17.43
CA ALA A 190 1.77 -12.79 -18.76
C ALA A 190 0.56 -11.87 -18.70
N ARG A 191 -0.47 -12.25 -17.93
CA ARG A 191 -1.65 -11.42 -17.69
C ARG A 191 -1.29 -10.09 -16.99
N THR A 192 -0.38 -10.12 -16.03
CA THR A 192 0.08 -8.90 -15.36
C THR A 192 0.81 -7.97 -16.33
N ALA A 193 1.64 -8.51 -17.23
CA ALA A 193 2.34 -7.75 -18.26
C ALA A 193 1.36 -7.13 -19.27
N GLU A 194 0.34 -7.87 -19.72
CA GLU A 194 -0.71 -7.38 -20.63
C GLU A 194 -1.48 -6.19 -20.03
N VAL A 195 -1.91 -6.31 -18.78
CA VAL A 195 -2.62 -5.22 -18.09
C VAL A 195 -1.74 -3.99 -17.88
N ALA A 196 -0.45 -4.19 -17.59
CA ALA A 196 0.52 -3.11 -17.47
C ALA A 196 0.75 -2.39 -18.82
N GLU A 197 0.88 -3.16 -19.91
CA GLU A 197 1.06 -2.61 -21.27
C GLU A 197 -0.17 -1.80 -21.71
N ARG A 198 -1.38 -2.29 -21.47
CA ARG A 198 -2.61 -1.52 -21.75
C ARG A 198 -2.60 -0.17 -21.04
N PHE A 199 -2.11 -0.12 -19.81
CA PHE A 199 -2.01 1.13 -19.06
C PHE A 199 -0.93 2.07 -19.60
N ASP A 200 0.23 1.52 -19.97
CA ASP A 200 1.29 2.29 -20.62
C ASP A 200 0.79 2.92 -21.95
N GLN A 201 -0.02 2.20 -22.74
CA GLN A 201 -0.64 2.72 -23.96
C GLN A 201 -1.64 3.86 -23.67
N MET A 202 -2.47 3.72 -22.64
CA MET A 202 -3.36 4.80 -22.20
C MET A 202 -2.56 6.06 -21.84
N ILE A 203 -1.51 5.94 -21.05
CA ILE A 203 -0.65 7.06 -20.65
C ILE A 203 0.02 7.69 -21.87
N ARG A 204 0.53 6.89 -22.83
CA ARG A 204 1.11 7.41 -24.07
C ARG A 204 0.09 8.23 -24.87
N GLY A 205 -1.15 7.75 -24.98
CA GLY A 205 -2.23 8.51 -25.62
C GLY A 205 -2.49 9.86 -24.95
N LEU A 206 -2.43 9.92 -23.62
CA LEU A 206 -2.56 11.17 -22.87
C LEU A 206 -1.38 12.13 -23.11
N ILE A 207 -0.16 11.63 -23.15
CA ILE A 207 1.04 12.41 -23.48
C ILE A 207 0.92 13.00 -24.90
N GLU A 208 0.54 12.19 -25.90
CA GLU A 208 0.35 12.66 -27.28
C GLU A 208 -0.74 13.74 -27.38
N ALA A 209 -1.86 13.55 -26.67
CA ALA A 209 -2.91 14.55 -26.62
C ALA A 209 -2.41 15.89 -26.04
N ARG A 210 -1.55 15.86 -25.01
CA ARG A 210 -0.95 17.07 -24.42
C ARG A 210 0.10 17.71 -25.31
N ARG A 211 0.83 16.93 -26.13
CA ARG A 211 1.73 17.47 -27.16
C ARG A 211 0.97 18.24 -28.22
N ALA A 212 -0.15 17.69 -28.69
CA ALA A 212 -0.99 18.33 -29.68
C ALA A 212 -1.70 19.58 -29.13
N THR A 213 -2.12 19.53 -27.87
CA THR A 213 -2.86 20.63 -27.22
C THR A 213 -2.40 20.76 -25.76
N PRO A 214 -1.33 21.52 -25.50
CA PRO A 214 -0.82 21.76 -24.16
C PRO A 214 -1.87 22.42 -23.26
N THR A 215 -1.91 22.00 -22.00
CA THR A 215 -2.78 22.52 -20.95
C THR A 215 -1.95 22.93 -19.74
N SER A 216 -2.56 23.62 -18.76
CA SER A 216 -1.89 23.99 -17.51
C SER A 216 -2.12 22.95 -16.41
N ASP A 217 -1.94 21.67 -16.74
CA ASP A 217 -2.11 20.56 -15.80
C ASP A 217 -0.77 19.90 -15.43
N VAL A 218 -0.79 19.06 -14.39
CA VAL A 218 0.39 18.36 -13.88
C VAL A 218 1.03 17.48 -14.97
N THR A 219 0.26 16.85 -15.85
CA THR A 219 0.78 16.04 -16.94
C THR A 219 1.58 16.90 -17.94
N SER A 220 1.05 18.06 -18.36
CA SER A 220 1.75 19.00 -19.25
C SER A 220 2.98 19.61 -18.59
N GLU A 221 2.90 19.92 -17.30
CA GLU A 221 4.04 20.42 -16.52
C GLU A 221 5.17 19.40 -16.48
N LEU A 222 4.86 18.14 -16.15
CA LEU A 222 5.83 17.04 -16.14
C LEU A 222 6.51 16.86 -17.51
N MET A 223 5.80 17.02 -18.60
CA MET A 223 6.36 16.93 -19.97
C MET A 223 7.39 18.04 -20.27
N GLY A 224 7.33 19.15 -19.53
CA GLY A 224 8.31 20.26 -19.63
C GLY A 224 9.55 20.07 -18.78
N GLU A 225 9.59 19.05 -17.91
CA GLU A 225 10.65 18.83 -16.97
C GLU A 225 11.95 18.30 -17.61
N THR A 226 13.05 18.53 -16.91
CA THR A 226 14.37 18.07 -17.34
C THR A 226 15.06 17.29 -16.22
N VAL A 227 15.80 16.25 -16.59
CA VAL A 227 16.69 15.51 -15.70
C VAL A 227 18.07 15.45 -16.35
N HIS A 228 19.14 15.65 -15.59
CA HIS A 228 20.51 15.71 -16.13
C HIS A 228 20.66 16.69 -17.31
N ARG A 229 19.95 17.83 -17.28
CA ARG A 229 19.93 18.89 -18.31
C ARG A 229 19.38 18.42 -19.67
N ARG A 230 18.58 17.38 -19.73
CA ARG A 230 17.85 16.94 -20.92
C ARG A 230 16.36 16.76 -20.60
N PRO A 231 15.47 16.91 -21.60
CA PRO A 231 14.06 16.57 -21.42
C PRO A 231 13.87 15.11 -20.99
N LEU A 232 12.80 14.83 -20.28
CA LEU A 232 12.36 13.47 -20.01
C LEU A 232 12.02 12.76 -21.32
N THR A 233 12.38 11.49 -21.43
CA THR A 233 11.94 10.63 -22.55
C THR A 233 10.50 10.17 -22.31
N ASP A 234 9.84 9.66 -23.35
CA ASP A 234 8.47 9.13 -23.24
C ASP A 234 8.39 7.95 -22.27
N GLU A 235 9.42 7.08 -22.27
CA GLU A 235 9.50 5.98 -21.31
C GLU A 235 9.60 6.47 -19.86
N GLU A 236 10.32 7.57 -19.64
CA GLU A 236 10.44 8.18 -18.29
C GLU A 236 9.13 8.86 -17.88
N LEU A 237 8.48 9.58 -18.79
CA LEU A 237 7.15 10.17 -18.56
C LEU A 237 6.11 9.09 -18.24
N VAL A 238 6.06 8.03 -19.05
CA VAL A 238 5.16 6.88 -18.82
C VAL A 238 5.46 6.23 -17.47
N SER A 239 6.75 6.04 -17.13
CA SER A 239 7.13 5.44 -15.85
C SER A 239 6.67 6.27 -14.66
N ILE A 240 6.90 7.58 -14.68
CA ILE A 240 6.53 8.50 -13.61
C ILE A 240 5.00 8.55 -13.47
N LEU A 241 4.28 8.81 -14.55
CA LEU A 241 2.81 8.87 -14.55
C LEU A 241 2.18 7.55 -14.11
N ARG A 242 2.72 6.40 -14.55
CA ARG A 242 2.27 5.09 -14.10
C ARG A 242 2.51 4.88 -12.60
N ASN A 243 3.66 5.29 -12.09
CA ASN A 243 3.95 5.18 -10.66
C ASN A 243 3.01 6.05 -9.83
N TRP A 244 2.70 7.25 -10.31
CA TRP A 244 1.74 8.16 -9.64
C TRP A 244 0.31 7.63 -9.68
N THR A 245 -0.11 6.96 -10.75
CA THR A 245 -1.49 6.45 -10.90
C THR A 245 -1.66 5.03 -10.41
N ALA A 246 -0.93 4.05 -10.97
CA ALA A 246 -1.06 2.66 -10.58
C ALA A 246 -0.68 2.43 -9.11
N GLY A 247 0.27 3.21 -8.59
CA GLY A 247 0.67 3.18 -7.18
C GLY A 247 -0.39 3.76 -6.24
N ASP A 248 -1.15 4.75 -6.69
CA ASP A 248 -2.11 5.47 -5.85
C ASP A 248 -3.54 4.93 -5.96
N LEU A 249 -4.09 4.75 -7.16
CA LEU A 249 -5.49 4.37 -7.37
C LEU A 249 -5.92 3.15 -6.53
N GLY A 250 -5.10 2.10 -6.54
CA GLY A 250 -5.40 0.87 -5.81
C GLY A 250 -5.23 1.03 -4.31
N SER A 251 -4.15 1.68 -3.88
CA SER A 251 -3.81 1.87 -2.47
C SER A 251 -4.79 2.81 -1.78
N LEU A 252 -5.12 3.97 -2.37
CA LEU A 252 -6.09 4.91 -1.82
C LEU A 252 -7.48 4.27 -1.69
N ALA A 253 -7.97 3.62 -2.76
CA ALA A 253 -9.26 2.94 -2.72
C ALA A 253 -9.35 1.86 -1.64
N THR A 254 -8.28 1.08 -1.45
CA THR A 254 -8.22 0.03 -0.44
C THR A 254 -8.05 0.62 0.95
N SER A 255 -7.26 1.69 1.12
CA SER A 255 -7.09 2.41 2.38
C SER A 255 -8.40 2.95 2.92
N VAL A 256 -9.25 3.54 2.06
CA VAL A 256 -10.62 3.95 2.43
C VAL A 256 -11.40 2.74 2.96
N GLY A 257 -11.31 1.59 2.29
CA GLY A 257 -11.95 0.36 2.75
C GLY A 257 -11.46 -0.11 4.11
N VAL A 258 -10.14 -0.12 4.33
CA VAL A 258 -9.51 -0.49 5.61
C VAL A 258 -9.98 0.42 6.72
N ILE A 259 -9.91 1.74 6.52
CA ILE A 259 -10.27 2.72 7.55
C ILE A 259 -11.76 2.61 7.89
N VAL A 260 -12.64 2.55 6.90
CA VAL A 260 -14.09 2.43 7.15
C VAL A 260 -14.42 1.12 7.86
N HIS A 261 -13.81 -0.01 7.47
CA HIS A 261 -13.98 -1.27 8.18
C HIS A 261 -13.54 -1.18 9.64
N PHE A 262 -12.38 -0.58 9.87
CA PHE A 262 -11.82 -0.42 11.22
C PHE A 262 -12.74 0.41 12.12
N LEU A 263 -13.23 1.54 11.61
CA LEU A 263 -14.16 2.42 12.34
C LEU A 263 -15.52 1.74 12.58
N ALA A 264 -16.07 1.07 11.57
CA ALA A 264 -17.34 0.36 11.71
C ALA A 264 -17.26 -0.76 12.75
N SER A 265 -16.11 -1.45 12.84
CA SER A 265 -15.89 -2.57 13.77
C SER A 265 -15.46 -2.14 15.17
N ARG A 266 -15.10 -0.85 15.37
CA ARG A 266 -14.58 -0.32 16.65
C ARG A 266 -15.32 0.95 17.09
N PRO A 267 -16.48 0.80 17.74
CA PRO A 267 -17.34 1.92 18.11
C PRO A 267 -16.66 3.02 18.96
N VAL A 268 -15.69 2.65 19.79
CA VAL A 268 -14.94 3.62 20.62
C VAL A 268 -14.08 4.50 19.71
N VAL A 269 -13.29 3.89 18.84
CA VAL A 269 -12.41 4.63 17.91
C VAL A 269 -13.23 5.46 16.92
N GLN A 270 -14.38 4.93 16.45
CA GLN A 270 -15.26 5.73 15.60
C GLN A 270 -15.72 7.03 16.27
N ARG A 271 -16.08 6.99 17.56
CA ARG A 271 -16.43 8.22 18.32
C ARG A 271 -15.24 9.17 18.46
N GLU A 272 -14.06 8.65 18.77
CA GLU A 272 -12.84 9.46 18.86
C GLU A 272 -12.54 10.18 17.54
N VAL A 273 -12.59 9.47 16.41
CA VAL A 273 -12.34 10.06 15.08
C VAL A 273 -13.43 11.05 14.69
N ARG A 274 -14.70 10.82 15.05
CA ARG A 274 -15.79 11.81 14.87
C ARG A 274 -15.53 13.10 15.66
N ALA A 275 -15.06 12.98 16.89
CA ALA A 275 -14.70 14.16 17.70
C ALA A 275 -13.55 14.96 17.05
N LEU A 276 -12.60 14.31 16.37
CA LEU A 276 -11.57 15.02 15.61
C LEU A 276 -12.17 15.78 14.40
N VAL A 277 -13.16 15.18 13.71
CA VAL A 277 -13.89 15.86 12.61
C VAL A 277 -14.62 17.09 13.14
N GLU A 278 -15.37 16.94 14.24
CA GLU A 278 -16.12 18.04 14.89
C GLU A 278 -15.21 19.18 15.36
N ALA A 279 -14.01 18.83 15.81
CA ALA A 279 -13.00 19.80 16.26
C ALA A 279 -12.21 20.45 15.11
N GLY A 280 -12.33 19.93 13.87
CA GLY A 280 -11.48 20.35 12.75
C GLY A 280 -10.00 20.00 12.96
N ASP A 281 -9.69 18.95 13.73
CA ASP A 281 -8.31 18.51 14.00
C ASP A 281 -7.78 17.68 12.81
N HIS A 282 -7.35 18.38 11.77
CA HIS A 282 -6.80 17.78 10.56
C HIS A 282 -5.59 16.87 10.85
N ALA A 283 -4.68 17.33 11.70
CA ALA A 283 -3.48 16.56 12.06
C ALA A 283 -3.83 15.30 12.85
N GLY A 284 -4.84 15.38 13.73
CA GLY A 284 -5.39 14.22 14.44
C GLY A 284 -6.03 13.22 13.50
N LEU A 285 -6.78 13.67 12.49
CA LEU A 285 -7.41 12.81 11.48
C LEU A 285 -6.38 12.08 10.62
N GLU A 286 -5.34 12.79 10.18
CA GLU A 286 -4.24 12.19 9.42
C GLU A 286 -3.47 11.15 10.25
N ALA A 287 -3.19 11.46 11.53
CA ALA A 287 -2.57 10.52 12.44
C ALA A 287 -3.45 9.28 12.70
N ALA A 288 -4.77 9.48 12.82
CA ALA A 288 -5.74 8.39 12.96
C ALA A 288 -5.74 7.48 11.72
N ALA A 289 -5.78 8.05 10.52
CA ALA A 289 -5.74 7.31 9.28
C ALA A 289 -4.43 6.51 9.15
N GLU A 290 -3.29 7.14 9.41
CA GLU A 290 -1.97 6.51 9.34
C GLU A 290 -1.83 5.36 10.35
N GLU A 291 -2.36 5.49 11.57
CA GLU A 291 -2.35 4.43 12.58
C GLU A 291 -3.26 3.26 12.21
N ILE A 292 -4.44 3.53 11.69
CA ILE A 292 -5.35 2.46 11.23
C ILE A 292 -4.69 1.66 10.12
N LEU A 293 -4.01 2.33 9.17
CA LEU A 293 -3.27 1.67 8.12
C LEU A 293 -2.04 0.92 8.63
N ARG A 294 -1.38 1.37 9.70
CA ARG A 294 -0.33 0.60 10.37
C ARG A 294 -0.84 -0.75 10.86
N ILE A 295 -2.01 -0.75 11.51
CA ILE A 295 -2.61 -1.96 12.08
C ILE A 295 -3.04 -2.93 10.96
N ASP A 296 -3.52 -2.41 9.83
CA ASP A 296 -4.09 -3.19 8.72
C ASP A 296 -3.69 -2.62 7.36
N ASP A 297 -2.41 -2.79 7.01
CA ASP A 297 -1.79 -2.20 5.83
C ASP A 297 -2.32 -2.85 4.54
N PRO A 298 -2.88 -2.08 3.60
CA PRO A 298 -3.28 -2.59 2.29
C PRO A 298 -2.09 -2.83 1.35
N PHE A 299 -0.91 -2.27 1.64
CA PHE A 299 0.31 -2.40 0.84
C PHE A 299 1.35 -3.26 1.57
N VAL A 300 1.43 -4.54 1.21
CA VAL A 300 2.14 -5.54 2.01
C VAL A 300 3.66 -5.41 1.93
N SER A 301 4.23 -5.24 0.72
CA SER A 301 5.68 -5.34 0.60
C SER A 301 6.26 -4.62 -0.62
N ASN A 302 7.57 -4.28 -0.52
CA ASN A 302 8.41 -3.91 -1.65
C ASN A 302 9.51 -4.94 -1.86
N ARG A 303 10.01 -4.99 -3.11
CA ARG A 303 11.10 -5.89 -3.50
C ARG A 303 12.45 -5.18 -3.46
N ARG A 304 13.50 -5.97 -3.15
CA ARG A 304 14.92 -5.59 -3.26
C ARG A 304 15.74 -6.74 -3.81
N VAL A 305 16.97 -6.42 -4.21
CA VAL A 305 17.99 -7.41 -4.59
C VAL A 305 19.27 -7.08 -3.83
N ALA A 306 19.89 -8.09 -3.21
CA ALA A 306 21.18 -7.93 -2.57
C ALA A 306 22.27 -7.71 -3.66
N THR A 307 23.08 -6.67 -3.51
CA THR A 307 24.17 -6.33 -4.45
C THR A 307 25.47 -7.05 -4.15
N ARG A 308 25.53 -7.70 -2.99
CA ARG A 308 26.66 -8.48 -2.47
C ARG A 308 26.15 -9.49 -1.44
N ASP A 309 26.99 -10.41 -1.02
CA ASP A 309 26.69 -11.24 0.14
C ASP A 309 26.51 -10.37 1.38
N VAL A 310 25.46 -10.61 2.16
CA VAL A 310 25.14 -9.83 3.35
C VAL A 310 24.56 -10.70 4.44
N GLU A 311 24.97 -10.43 5.69
CA GLU A 311 24.36 -11.02 6.87
C GLU A 311 23.23 -10.12 7.40
N LEU A 312 22.03 -10.69 7.56
CA LEU A 312 20.87 -9.99 8.12
C LEU A 312 20.16 -10.91 9.13
N ALA A 313 20.12 -10.50 10.38
CA ALA A 313 19.52 -11.26 11.49
C ALA A 313 20.01 -12.72 11.60
N GLY A 314 21.28 -12.96 11.29
CA GLY A 314 21.90 -14.28 11.34
C GLY A 314 21.71 -15.16 10.10
N GLU A 315 21.04 -14.64 9.08
CA GLU A 315 20.87 -15.29 7.78
C GLU A 315 21.83 -14.69 6.75
N THR A 316 22.51 -15.54 5.98
CA THR A 316 23.38 -15.13 4.87
C THR A 316 22.56 -15.01 3.59
N ILE A 317 22.40 -13.80 3.09
CA ILE A 317 21.73 -13.50 1.82
C ILE A 317 22.81 -13.32 0.77
N PRO A 318 22.87 -14.21 -0.25
CA PRO A 318 23.91 -14.10 -1.29
C PRO A 318 23.64 -12.93 -2.23
N GLU A 319 24.69 -12.47 -2.94
CA GLU A 319 24.57 -11.54 -4.06
C GLU A 319 23.53 -12.04 -5.06
N GLY A 320 22.68 -11.12 -5.56
CA GLY A 320 21.54 -11.44 -6.42
C GLY A 320 20.33 -12.01 -5.67
N GLY A 321 20.43 -12.25 -4.35
CA GLY A 321 19.32 -12.70 -3.51
C GLY A 321 18.15 -11.71 -3.55
N ARG A 322 16.95 -12.23 -3.81
CA ARG A 322 15.71 -11.41 -3.87
C ARG A 322 15.10 -11.28 -2.49
N LEU A 323 14.73 -10.05 -2.12
CA LEU A 323 14.12 -9.75 -0.83
C LEU A 323 12.72 -9.15 -1.01
N LEU A 324 11.84 -9.47 -0.08
CA LEU A 324 10.56 -8.79 0.13
C LEU A 324 10.61 -8.08 1.48
N LEU A 325 10.63 -6.75 1.47
CA LEU A 325 10.48 -5.95 2.69
C LEU A 325 9.00 -5.93 3.06
N ASN A 326 8.60 -6.66 4.09
CA ASN A 326 7.19 -6.80 4.47
C ASN A 326 6.79 -5.69 5.45
N TRP A 327 6.16 -4.65 4.92
CA TRP A 327 5.69 -3.49 5.69
C TRP A 327 4.62 -3.86 6.71
N THR A 328 3.67 -4.73 6.33
CA THR A 328 2.62 -5.20 7.22
C THR A 328 3.18 -5.90 8.45
N ALA A 329 4.17 -6.80 8.26
CA ALA A 329 4.82 -7.47 9.37
C ALA A 329 5.61 -6.49 10.25
N ALA A 330 6.41 -5.62 9.64
CA ALA A 330 7.23 -4.64 10.34
C ALA A 330 6.39 -3.65 11.16
N ASN A 331 5.27 -3.17 10.59
CA ASN A 331 4.32 -2.29 11.27
C ASN A 331 3.56 -2.95 12.43
N ARG A 332 3.70 -4.25 12.59
CA ARG A 332 3.08 -5.06 13.64
C ARG A 332 4.09 -5.68 14.60
N ASP A 333 5.35 -5.22 14.55
CA ASP A 333 6.42 -5.77 15.40
C ASP A 333 6.19 -5.40 16.89
N PRO A 334 5.96 -6.38 17.77
CA PRO A 334 5.70 -6.11 19.19
C PRO A 334 6.92 -5.57 19.94
N LEU A 335 8.12 -5.69 19.37
CA LEU A 335 9.32 -5.07 19.94
C LEU A 335 9.28 -3.54 19.80
N VAL A 336 8.50 -3.01 18.84
CA VAL A 336 8.36 -1.58 18.56
C VAL A 336 7.01 -1.06 19.04
N PHE A 337 5.93 -1.79 18.75
CA PHE A 337 4.55 -1.32 18.96
C PHE A 337 3.84 -1.95 20.17
N GLY A 338 4.48 -2.90 20.87
CA GLY A 338 3.84 -3.64 21.95
C GLY A 338 2.69 -4.50 21.43
N ASP A 339 1.45 -4.15 21.78
CA ASP A 339 0.27 -4.79 21.16
C ASP A 339 0.06 -4.23 19.74
N PRO A 340 0.28 -5.04 18.68
CA PRO A 340 0.19 -4.57 17.31
C PRO A 340 -1.23 -4.16 16.88
N ASP A 341 -2.27 -4.59 17.59
CA ASP A 341 -3.66 -4.27 17.33
C ASP A 341 -4.18 -3.07 18.15
N ALA A 342 -3.38 -2.56 19.08
CA ALA A 342 -3.69 -1.37 19.87
C ALA A 342 -3.62 -0.10 19.00
N TYR A 343 -4.59 0.80 19.21
CA TYR A 343 -4.71 2.05 18.48
C TYR A 343 -4.10 3.20 19.27
N HIS A 344 -2.91 3.65 18.84
CA HIS A 344 -2.12 4.71 19.49
C HIS A 344 -1.54 5.69 18.46
N PRO A 345 -2.37 6.52 17.79
CA PRO A 345 -1.98 7.28 16.60
C PRO A 345 -0.80 8.24 16.82
N ARG A 346 -0.68 8.84 18.01
CA ARG A 346 0.43 9.74 18.32
C ARG A 346 1.70 9.01 18.74
N ALA A 347 1.56 7.96 19.53
CA ALA A 347 2.71 7.22 20.07
C ALA A 347 3.42 6.40 18.99
N ASN A 348 2.66 5.80 18.07
CA ASN A 348 3.20 4.90 17.06
C ASN A 348 3.72 5.62 15.80
N ARG A 349 3.31 6.87 15.57
CA ARG A 349 3.64 7.63 14.35
C ARG A 349 5.14 7.69 14.00
N PRO A 350 6.07 7.88 14.97
CA PRO A 350 7.50 7.95 14.64
C PRO A 350 8.11 6.67 14.09
N ALA A 351 7.52 5.50 14.40
CA ALA A 351 7.98 4.19 13.96
C ALA A 351 7.12 3.60 12.82
N ASN A 352 6.07 4.31 12.40
CA ASN A 352 5.13 3.83 11.39
C ASN A 352 5.77 3.80 10.00
N LEU A 353 5.68 2.65 9.32
CA LEU A 353 6.29 2.38 8.01
C LEU A 353 5.25 2.24 6.88
N VAL A 354 4.01 2.67 7.07
CA VAL A 354 2.93 2.57 6.04
C VAL A 354 3.35 3.21 4.72
N PHE A 355 4.06 4.33 4.78
CA PHE A 355 4.58 5.03 3.61
C PHE A 355 6.04 4.67 3.28
N GLY A 356 6.58 3.62 3.88
CA GLY A 356 7.98 3.25 3.76
C GLY A 356 8.93 4.19 4.51
N ILE A 357 10.23 3.98 4.31
CA ILE A 357 11.30 4.77 4.91
C ILE A 357 12.53 4.83 3.98
N GLY A 358 13.44 5.75 4.20
CA GLY A 358 14.67 5.91 3.45
C GLY A 358 14.46 6.58 2.09
N PRO A 359 15.40 6.38 1.13
CA PRO A 359 15.37 7.08 -0.15
C PRO A 359 14.07 6.87 -0.93
N HIS A 360 13.45 5.70 -0.82
CA HIS A 360 12.21 5.32 -1.50
C HIS A 360 10.94 5.54 -0.66
N VAL A 361 10.99 6.36 0.37
CA VAL A 361 9.77 6.79 1.09
C VAL A 361 8.75 7.35 0.10
N CYS A 362 7.46 7.08 0.34
CA CYS A 362 6.39 7.50 -0.56
C CYS A 362 6.40 9.03 -0.77
N PRO A 363 6.59 9.53 -2.00
CA PRO A 363 6.55 10.96 -2.27
C PRO A 363 5.15 11.54 -2.08
N GLY A 364 4.11 10.75 -2.35
CA GLY A 364 2.71 11.14 -2.25
C GLY A 364 2.10 11.08 -0.84
N ARG A 365 2.90 10.83 0.22
CA ARG A 365 2.38 10.69 1.58
C ARG A 365 1.48 11.85 2.00
N SER A 366 1.91 13.09 1.77
CA SER A 366 1.13 14.28 2.13
C SER A 366 -0.19 14.37 1.35
N LEU A 367 -0.16 14.06 0.07
CA LEU A 367 -1.35 14.01 -0.79
C LEU A 367 -2.32 12.93 -0.31
N THR A 368 -1.85 11.70 -0.12
CA THR A 368 -2.70 10.59 0.33
C THR A 368 -3.31 10.84 1.71
N LEU A 369 -2.54 11.40 2.66
CA LEU A 369 -3.07 11.73 3.99
C LEU A 369 -4.15 12.82 3.92
N MET A 370 -3.95 13.85 3.10
CA MET A 370 -4.96 14.88 2.84
C MET A 370 -6.22 14.26 2.20
N GLU A 371 -6.08 13.41 1.19
CA GLU A 371 -7.20 12.73 0.53
C GLU A 371 -7.98 11.84 1.50
N LEU A 372 -7.30 11.04 2.33
CA LEU A 372 -7.92 10.21 3.35
C LEU A 372 -8.63 11.05 4.40
N ARG A 373 -8.01 12.13 4.86
CA ARG A 373 -8.64 13.08 5.78
C ARG A 373 -9.92 13.64 5.20
N VAL A 374 -9.88 14.14 3.97
CA VAL A 374 -11.03 14.75 3.30
C VAL A 374 -12.19 13.77 3.16
N VAL A 375 -11.95 12.54 2.71
CA VAL A 375 -13.04 11.57 2.58
C VAL A 375 -13.61 11.16 3.94
N LEU A 376 -12.78 11.13 5.00
CA LEU A 376 -13.24 10.86 6.36
C LEU A 376 -14.09 12.01 6.91
N GLU A 377 -13.66 13.25 6.74
CA GLU A 377 -14.42 14.44 7.13
C GLU A 377 -15.81 14.43 6.49
N GLU A 378 -15.88 14.20 5.18
CA GLU A 378 -17.14 14.22 4.45
C GLU A 378 -18.03 13.01 4.80
N LEU A 379 -17.46 11.82 4.94
CA LEU A 379 -18.21 10.61 5.30
C LEU A 379 -18.73 10.68 6.74
N LEU A 380 -17.87 11.02 7.70
CA LEU A 380 -18.27 11.08 9.10
C LEU A 380 -19.14 12.31 9.41
N GLY A 381 -18.93 13.43 8.74
CA GLY A 381 -19.75 14.62 8.89
C GLY A 381 -21.18 14.49 8.34
N ARG A 382 -21.39 13.61 7.35
CA ARG A 382 -22.68 13.37 6.69
C ARG A 382 -23.39 12.09 7.13
N THR A 383 -22.77 11.29 7.99
CA THR A 383 -23.38 10.10 8.57
C THR A 383 -23.43 10.21 10.08
N ARG A 384 -24.50 9.69 10.67
CA ARG A 384 -24.63 9.62 12.13
C ARG A 384 -23.79 8.50 12.71
N TRP A 385 -23.74 7.36 12.00
CA TRP A 385 -23.05 6.16 12.45
C TRP A 385 -22.72 5.26 11.26
N ILE A 386 -21.66 4.45 11.39
CA ILE A 386 -21.25 3.42 10.42
C ILE A 386 -21.14 2.11 11.18
N GLU A 387 -21.79 1.07 10.70
CA GLU A 387 -21.70 -0.27 11.28
C GLU A 387 -21.44 -1.34 10.21
N PRO A 388 -20.84 -2.50 10.59
CA PRO A 388 -20.72 -3.61 9.66
C PRO A 388 -22.08 -4.10 9.21
N ALA A 389 -22.24 -4.44 7.93
CA ALA A 389 -23.47 -5.02 7.43
C ALA A 389 -23.68 -6.42 8.02
N SER A 390 -24.84 -6.65 8.62
CA SER A 390 -25.17 -7.93 9.29
C SER A 390 -25.43 -9.09 8.30
N ASP A 391 -25.88 -8.75 7.09
CA ASP A 391 -26.24 -9.71 6.04
C ASP A 391 -25.04 -10.17 5.19
N ARG A 392 -23.92 -9.46 5.25
CA ARG A 392 -22.73 -9.71 4.43
C ARG A 392 -21.44 -9.42 5.21
N PRO A 393 -20.65 -10.45 5.55
CA PRO A 393 -19.37 -10.20 6.22
C PRO A 393 -18.36 -9.52 5.29
N ALA A 394 -17.46 -8.75 5.88
CA ALA A 394 -16.26 -8.27 5.21
C ALA A 394 -15.37 -9.46 4.82
N VAL A 395 -14.64 -9.33 3.73
CA VAL A 395 -13.78 -10.39 3.20
C VAL A 395 -12.36 -9.85 3.03
N ARG A 396 -11.39 -10.53 3.65
CA ARG A 396 -9.97 -10.23 3.51
C ARG A 396 -9.48 -10.41 2.08
N GLU A 397 -8.46 -9.66 1.73
CA GLU A 397 -7.75 -9.85 0.47
C GLU A 397 -6.81 -11.06 0.55
N LYS A 398 -6.48 -11.62 -0.62
CA LYS A 398 -5.52 -12.71 -0.75
C LYS A 398 -4.11 -12.17 -0.97
N PRO A 399 -3.06 -12.80 -0.39
CA PRO A 399 -1.70 -12.47 -0.75
C PRO A 399 -1.50 -12.55 -2.29
N PRO A 400 -0.66 -11.67 -2.86
CA PRO A 400 0.19 -10.67 -2.22
C PRO A 400 -0.49 -9.32 -1.95
N VAL A 401 -1.82 -9.22 -2.08
CA VAL A 401 -2.58 -7.99 -1.83
C VAL A 401 -3.01 -7.96 -0.37
N GLY A 402 -2.85 -6.82 0.31
CA GLY A 402 -3.26 -6.61 1.70
C GLY A 402 -4.67 -6.02 1.85
N GLY A 403 -5.08 -5.87 3.09
CA GLY A 403 -6.35 -5.24 3.44
C GLY A 403 -7.58 -6.11 3.14
N TRP A 404 -8.58 -5.51 2.49
CA TRP A 404 -9.91 -6.10 2.30
C TRP A 404 -10.32 -6.18 0.83
N ALA A 405 -10.87 -7.31 0.42
CA ALA A 405 -11.50 -7.50 -0.88
C ALA A 405 -12.91 -6.90 -0.92
N ARG A 406 -13.62 -6.95 0.21
CA ARG A 406 -14.98 -6.39 0.36
C ARG A 406 -15.18 -5.86 1.77
N VAL A 407 -15.77 -4.68 1.86
CA VAL A 407 -16.14 -4.03 3.13
C VAL A 407 -17.59 -3.53 3.01
N PRO A 408 -18.57 -4.39 3.29
CA PRO A 408 -19.97 -3.98 3.36
C PRO A 408 -20.26 -3.33 4.70
N VAL A 409 -20.87 -2.14 4.66
CA VAL A 409 -21.29 -1.37 5.85
C VAL A 409 -22.69 -0.81 5.67
N VAL A 410 -23.33 -0.45 6.76
CA VAL A 410 -24.56 0.34 6.76
C VAL A 410 -24.24 1.73 7.30
N LEU A 411 -24.69 2.74 6.56
CA LEU A 411 -24.57 4.16 6.94
C LEU A 411 -25.90 4.65 7.53
N HIS A 412 -25.85 5.36 8.65
CA HIS A 412 -27.01 5.92 9.33
C HIS A 412 -26.99 7.43 9.38
#